data_bceff0a27e385442bb9c0412411b88be
#
_entry.id   bceff0a27e385442bb9c0412411b88be
#
_cell.length_a   1.000
_cell.length_b   1.000
_cell.length_c   1.000
_cell.angle_alpha   90.00
_cell.angle_beta   90.00
_cell.angle_gamma   90.00
#
_symmetry.space_group_name_H-M   'P 1'
#
loop_
_entity.id
_entity.type
_entity.pdbx_description
1 polymer ?
#
loop_
_entity_poly.entity_id
_entity_poly.type
_entity_poly.pdbx_seq_one_letter_code
_entity_poly.pdbx_strand_id
1 'polypeptide(L)'
;LAPLAHAVRVAAPLGLALLLPKPPGLFHQRPPQASVGVWILLLGAAATFTAHGMEALEHYGRFVDLIIGSADRWIGWDVSQAQAETALTIIGVHDILLAALLLMRRWRWIAGWMALWGFATALSRVSAMGGDSWHQAAARMANGAVPLALYLAWWQVVRSPASKTSP
;
A
#
# COMPACT_ATOMS: atom_id res chain seq x y z
N LEU A 1 -4.72 16.37 5.01
CA LEU A 1 -4.53 14.96 4.60
C LEU A 1 -3.14 14.40 4.94
N ALA A 2 -2.08 15.25 5.04
CA ALA A 2 -0.69 14.80 5.21
C ALA A 2 -0.46 13.69 6.27
N PRO A 3 -1.03 13.69 7.49
CA PRO A 3 -0.83 12.60 8.44
C PRO A 3 -1.39 11.26 7.94
N LEU A 4 -2.54 11.27 7.26
CA LEU A 4 -3.19 10.07 6.73
C LEU A 4 -2.41 9.50 5.53
N ALA A 5 -1.89 10.36 4.66
CA ALA A 5 -1.05 9.95 3.52
C ALA A 5 0.23 9.22 3.95
N HIS A 6 0.60 9.32 5.22
CA HIS A 6 1.77 8.65 5.79
C HIS A 6 1.42 7.60 6.86
N ALA A 7 0.14 7.24 7.00
CA ALA A 7 -0.33 6.31 8.03
C ALA A 7 0.41 4.95 8.00
N VAL A 8 0.75 4.42 6.82
CA VAL A 8 1.53 3.16 6.71
C VAL A 8 2.92 3.25 7.36
N ARG A 9 3.54 4.42 7.42
CA ARG A 9 4.88 4.57 8.03
C ARG A 9 4.85 4.36 9.54
N VAL A 10 3.71 4.67 10.17
CA VAL A 10 3.48 4.42 11.59
C VAL A 10 2.91 3.02 11.79
N ALA A 11 1.98 2.61 10.94
CA ALA A 11 1.34 1.30 11.01
C ALA A 11 2.32 0.14 10.79
N ALA A 12 3.31 0.29 9.88
CA ALA A 12 4.27 -0.75 9.57
C ALA A 12 5.07 -1.23 10.79
N PRO A 13 5.82 -0.38 11.50
CA PRO A 13 6.60 -0.85 12.65
C PRO A 13 5.72 -1.38 13.79
N LEU A 14 4.59 -0.71 14.08
CA LEU A 14 3.67 -1.13 15.12
C LEU A 14 2.98 -2.47 14.79
N GLY A 15 2.44 -2.59 13.60
CA GLY A 15 1.74 -3.80 13.17
C GLY A 15 2.67 -4.99 13.06
N LEU A 16 3.87 -4.81 12.48
CA LEU A 16 4.86 -5.87 12.34
C LEU A 16 5.40 -6.31 13.70
N ALA A 17 5.69 -5.39 14.63
CA ALA A 17 6.13 -5.74 15.97
C ALA A 17 5.13 -6.62 16.72
N LEU A 18 3.83 -6.43 16.48
CA LEU A 18 2.76 -7.25 17.06
C LEU A 18 2.58 -8.60 16.36
N LEU A 19 3.04 -8.71 15.09
CA LEU A 19 2.99 -9.96 14.32
C LEU A 19 4.21 -10.85 14.51
N LEU A 20 5.32 -10.32 15.04
CA LEU A 20 6.53 -11.11 15.32
C LEU A 20 6.20 -12.27 16.24
N PRO A 21 6.76 -13.48 15.99
CA PRO A 21 6.62 -14.62 16.88
C PRO A 21 7.13 -14.27 18.28
N LYS A 22 6.28 -14.48 19.27
CA LYS A 22 6.71 -14.40 20.67
C LYS A 22 7.41 -15.69 21.07
N PRO A 23 8.37 -15.64 22.05
CA PRO A 23 9.03 -16.85 22.54
C PRO A 23 8.02 -17.94 22.92
N PRO A 24 8.32 -19.23 22.65
CA PRO A 24 7.43 -20.32 23.02
C PRO A 24 7.12 -20.27 24.52
N GLY A 25 5.83 -20.29 24.86
CA GLY A 25 5.37 -20.39 26.25
C GLY A 25 4.59 -19.21 26.80
N LEU A 26 4.55 -18.05 26.13
CA LEU A 26 3.94 -16.85 26.73
C LEU A 26 2.48 -16.58 26.36
N PHE A 27 1.95 -17.07 25.22
CA PHE A 27 0.53 -16.88 24.85
C PHE A 27 0.07 -17.88 23.77
N HIS A 28 -1.18 -18.30 23.83
CA HIS A 28 -1.86 -19.03 22.74
C HIS A 28 -1.82 -18.19 21.45
N GLN A 29 -1.30 -18.78 20.38
CA GLN A 29 -1.25 -18.12 19.05
C GLN A 29 -2.67 -17.88 18.56
N ARG A 30 -3.09 -16.61 18.49
CA ARG A 30 -4.32 -16.24 17.79
C ARG A 30 -4.08 -16.33 16.29
N PRO A 31 -5.12 -16.71 15.51
CA PRO A 31 -5.02 -16.67 14.03
C PRO A 31 -4.53 -15.28 13.58
N PRO A 32 -3.59 -15.20 12.64
CA PRO A 32 -3.02 -13.92 12.18
C PRO A 32 -4.08 -12.88 11.76
N GLN A 33 -5.21 -13.32 11.23
CA GLN A 33 -6.33 -12.46 10.80
C GLN A 33 -7.04 -11.73 11.94
N ALA A 34 -7.04 -12.31 13.15
CA ALA A 34 -7.66 -11.71 14.33
C ALA A 34 -6.66 -10.91 15.17
N SER A 35 -5.40 -10.78 14.72
CA SER A 35 -4.40 -10.07 15.50
C SER A 35 -4.56 -8.55 15.35
N VAL A 36 -4.34 -7.82 16.44
CA VAL A 36 -4.33 -6.35 16.45
C VAL A 36 -3.33 -5.81 15.42
N GLY A 37 -2.20 -6.51 15.21
CA GLY A 37 -1.20 -6.14 14.22
C GLY A 37 -1.75 -6.11 12.80
N VAL A 38 -2.54 -7.12 12.40
CA VAL A 38 -3.20 -7.14 11.06
C VAL A 38 -4.16 -5.96 10.91
N TRP A 39 -4.94 -5.63 11.95
CA TRP A 39 -5.84 -4.49 11.90
C TRP A 39 -5.10 -3.16 11.77
N ILE A 40 -4.00 -2.96 12.48
CA ILE A 40 -3.16 -1.76 12.38
C ILE A 40 -2.63 -1.63 10.95
N LEU A 41 -2.10 -2.71 10.36
CA LEU A 41 -1.61 -2.68 8.97
C LEU A 41 -2.74 -2.40 7.97
N LEU A 42 -3.90 -3.02 8.15
CA LEU A 42 -5.06 -2.85 7.29
C LEU A 42 -5.58 -1.41 7.32
N LEU A 43 -5.78 -0.84 8.51
CA LEU A 43 -6.24 0.53 8.65
C LEU A 43 -5.21 1.54 8.14
N GLY A 44 -3.91 1.29 8.40
CA GLY A 44 -2.83 2.11 7.88
C GLY A 44 -2.79 2.12 6.34
N ALA A 45 -2.91 0.95 5.71
CA ALA A 45 -2.97 0.83 4.25
C ALA A 45 -4.19 1.56 3.67
N ALA A 46 -5.38 1.31 4.24
CA ALA A 46 -6.62 1.94 3.78
C ALA A 46 -6.55 3.47 3.92
N ALA A 47 -6.09 3.98 5.05
CA ALA A 47 -5.95 5.43 5.28
C ALA A 47 -4.97 6.08 4.29
N THR A 48 -3.83 5.45 4.04
CA THR A 48 -2.83 5.98 3.09
C THR A 48 -3.37 6.00 1.66
N PHE A 49 -3.98 4.91 1.19
CA PHE A 49 -4.56 4.86 -0.16
C PHE A 49 -5.72 5.84 -0.32
N THR A 50 -6.59 5.97 0.68
CA THR A 50 -7.66 6.97 0.65
C THR A 50 -7.09 8.39 0.56
N ALA A 51 -6.10 8.74 1.38
CA ALA A 51 -5.49 10.07 1.36
C ALA A 51 -4.80 10.38 0.03
N HIS A 52 -4.01 9.43 -0.52
CA HIS A 52 -3.39 9.61 -1.83
C HIS A 52 -4.42 9.67 -2.96
N GLY A 53 -5.50 8.89 -2.87
CA GLY A 53 -6.60 8.96 -3.82
C GLY A 53 -7.28 10.35 -3.80
N MET A 54 -7.50 10.92 -2.64
CA MET A 54 -8.05 12.28 -2.51
C MET A 54 -7.08 13.34 -3.05
N GLU A 55 -5.78 13.27 -2.70
CA GLU A 55 -4.75 14.16 -3.25
C GLU A 55 -4.66 14.07 -4.78
N ALA A 56 -4.86 12.86 -5.35
CA ALA A 56 -4.89 12.66 -6.79
C ALA A 56 -6.15 13.29 -7.43
N LEU A 57 -7.32 13.15 -6.81
CA LEU A 57 -8.56 13.79 -7.27
C LEU A 57 -8.50 15.33 -7.19
N GLU A 58 -7.76 15.86 -6.23
CA GLU A 58 -7.48 17.29 -6.10
C GLU A 58 -6.41 17.79 -7.09
N HIS A 59 -5.89 16.91 -7.95
CA HIS A 59 -4.81 17.17 -8.91
C HIS A 59 -3.59 17.80 -8.25
N TYR A 60 -3.15 17.24 -7.11
CA TYR A 60 -2.01 17.78 -6.37
C TYR A 60 -0.79 17.95 -7.28
N GLY A 61 -0.29 19.18 -7.42
CA GLY A 61 0.69 19.56 -8.44
C GLY A 61 1.92 18.65 -8.49
N ARG A 62 2.43 18.18 -7.33
CA ARG A 62 3.56 17.23 -7.31
C ARG A 62 3.22 15.87 -7.96
N PHE A 63 1.97 15.45 -7.97
CA PHE A 63 1.55 14.23 -8.65
C PHE A 63 1.45 14.45 -10.16
N VAL A 64 1.00 15.63 -10.58
CA VAL A 64 1.04 16.06 -11.99
C VAL A 64 2.47 16.00 -12.51
N ASP A 65 3.41 16.61 -11.79
CA ASP A 65 4.84 16.64 -12.14
C ASP A 65 5.43 15.22 -12.25
N LEU A 66 5.00 14.29 -11.39
CA LEU A 66 5.47 12.92 -11.45
C LEU A 66 4.99 12.17 -12.70
N ILE A 67 3.76 12.39 -13.13
CA ILE A 67 3.23 11.77 -14.35
C ILE A 67 3.97 12.32 -15.56
N ILE A 68 4.05 13.64 -15.68
CA ILE A 68 4.72 14.31 -16.80
C ILE A 68 6.20 13.91 -16.85
N GLY A 69 6.92 14.03 -15.74
CA GLY A 69 8.34 13.70 -15.69
C GLY A 69 8.65 12.21 -15.88
N SER A 70 7.75 11.30 -15.47
CA SER A 70 7.92 9.88 -15.74
C SER A 70 7.69 9.55 -17.21
N ALA A 71 6.66 10.14 -17.84
CA ALA A 71 6.34 9.92 -19.25
C ALA A 71 7.47 10.44 -20.14
N ASP A 72 7.95 11.65 -19.91
CA ASP A 72 9.06 12.24 -20.64
C ASP A 72 10.33 11.39 -20.53
N ARG A 73 10.74 11.05 -19.32
CA ARG A 73 12.03 10.37 -19.07
C ARG A 73 12.08 8.93 -19.56
N TRP A 74 10.96 8.17 -19.45
CA TRP A 74 10.98 6.73 -19.75
C TRP A 74 10.49 6.40 -21.16
N ILE A 75 9.59 7.20 -21.70
CA ILE A 75 8.90 6.89 -22.97
C ILE A 75 9.12 8.01 -23.99
N GLY A 76 9.63 9.17 -23.57
CA GLY A 76 9.78 10.35 -24.42
C GLY A 76 8.42 10.93 -24.87
N TRP A 77 7.37 10.76 -24.04
CA TRP A 77 6.05 11.30 -24.31
C TRP A 77 5.88 12.68 -23.69
N ASP A 78 5.53 13.64 -24.52
CA ASP A 78 5.10 14.97 -24.10
C ASP A 78 3.64 14.91 -23.63
N VAL A 79 3.48 14.62 -22.33
CA VAL A 79 2.16 14.55 -21.68
C VAL A 79 1.76 15.94 -21.23
N SER A 80 0.64 16.44 -21.74
CA SER A 80 0.08 17.71 -21.30
C SER A 80 -0.45 17.67 -19.87
N GLN A 81 -0.53 18.83 -19.22
CA GLN A 81 -1.10 18.94 -17.87
C GLN A 81 -2.52 18.33 -17.81
N ALA A 82 -3.40 18.61 -18.77
CA ALA A 82 -4.75 18.08 -18.81
C ALA A 82 -4.81 16.55 -18.90
N GLN A 83 -3.86 15.94 -19.62
CA GLN A 83 -3.73 14.47 -19.67
C GLN A 83 -3.26 13.90 -18.34
N ALA A 84 -2.29 14.56 -17.69
CA ALA A 84 -1.82 14.16 -16.37
C ALA A 84 -2.92 14.26 -15.29
N GLU A 85 -3.71 15.33 -15.31
CA GLU A 85 -4.85 15.52 -14.42
C GLU A 85 -5.95 14.47 -14.66
N THR A 86 -6.20 14.11 -15.92
CA THR A 86 -7.13 13.02 -16.28
C THR A 86 -6.62 11.68 -15.72
N ALA A 87 -5.34 11.38 -15.87
CA ALA A 87 -4.71 10.18 -15.32
C ALA A 87 -4.81 10.17 -13.79
N LEU A 88 -4.58 11.30 -13.13
CA LEU A 88 -4.73 11.44 -11.67
C LEU A 88 -6.16 11.20 -11.19
N THR A 89 -7.16 11.67 -11.95
CA THR A 89 -8.56 11.39 -11.63
C THR A 89 -8.84 9.88 -11.63
N ILE A 90 -8.34 9.15 -12.63
CA ILE A 90 -8.47 7.68 -12.72
C ILE A 90 -7.75 7.00 -11.55
N ILE A 91 -6.52 7.43 -11.26
CA ILE A 91 -5.70 6.92 -10.14
C ILE A 91 -6.40 7.18 -8.81
N GLY A 92 -6.95 8.38 -8.62
CA GLY A 92 -7.62 8.76 -7.38
C GLY A 92 -8.85 7.90 -7.09
N VAL A 93 -9.70 7.67 -8.10
CA VAL A 93 -10.85 6.77 -7.99
C VAL A 93 -10.40 5.34 -7.70
N HIS A 94 -9.39 4.84 -8.44
CA HIS A 94 -8.82 3.51 -8.24
C HIS A 94 -8.30 3.32 -6.81
N ASP A 95 -7.54 4.25 -6.26
CA ASP A 95 -6.96 4.14 -4.92
C ASP A 95 -8.04 4.13 -3.81
N ILE A 96 -9.06 4.96 -3.94
CA ILE A 96 -10.19 4.98 -3.00
C ILE A 96 -10.98 3.67 -3.08
N LEU A 97 -11.23 3.16 -4.29
CA LEU A 97 -11.91 1.87 -4.47
C LEU A 97 -11.12 0.72 -3.86
N LEU A 98 -9.79 0.69 -4.06
CA LEU A 98 -8.95 -0.34 -3.44
C LEU A 98 -8.99 -0.28 -1.91
N ALA A 99 -8.93 0.92 -1.32
CA ALA A 99 -9.04 1.09 0.12
C ALA A 99 -10.39 0.59 0.66
N ALA A 100 -11.50 0.94 -0.01
CA ALA A 100 -12.83 0.47 0.35
C ALA A 100 -12.96 -1.06 0.23
N LEU A 101 -12.50 -1.63 -0.88
CA LEU A 101 -12.54 -3.07 -1.11
C LEU A 101 -11.67 -3.84 -0.11
N LEU A 102 -10.49 -3.31 0.26
CA LEU A 102 -9.62 -3.90 1.27
C LEU A 102 -10.34 -4.00 2.63
N LEU A 103 -11.03 -2.94 3.05
CA LEU A 103 -11.79 -2.90 4.32
C LEU A 103 -12.99 -3.82 4.30
N MET A 104 -13.75 -3.84 3.18
CA MET A 104 -15.00 -4.59 3.08
C MET A 104 -14.80 -6.09 2.90
N ARG A 105 -13.82 -6.50 2.09
CA ARG A 105 -13.69 -7.89 1.62
C ARG A 105 -12.48 -8.62 2.17
N ARG A 106 -11.40 -7.91 2.56
CA ARG A 106 -10.13 -8.49 3.05
C ARG A 106 -9.57 -9.58 2.13
N TRP A 107 -9.75 -9.39 0.82
CA TRP A 107 -9.25 -10.34 -0.16
C TRP A 107 -7.75 -10.14 -0.37
N ARG A 108 -7.00 -11.24 -0.22
CA ARG A 108 -5.55 -11.23 -0.44
C ARG A 108 -5.14 -10.62 -1.79
N TRP A 109 -5.93 -10.84 -2.85
CA TRP A 109 -5.63 -10.32 -4.18
C TRP A 109 -5.69 -8.80 -4.25
N ILE A 110 -6.59 -8.18 -3.50
CA ILE A 110 -6.65 -6.73 -3.37
C ILE A 110 -5.38 -6.24 -2.68
N ALA A 111 -4.98 -6.86 -1.58
CA ALA A 111 -3.73 -6.51 -0.89
C ALA A 111 -2.50 -6.74 -1.79
N GLY A 112 -2.49 -7.82 -2.58
CA GLY A 112 -1.43 -8.09 -3.56
C GLY A 112 -1.34 -7.02 -4.65
N TRP A 113 -2.49 -6.61 -5.20
CA TRP A 113 -2.54 -5.52 -6.17
C TRP A 113 -2.11 -4.18 -5.56
N MET A 114 -2.60 -3.85 -4.36
CA MET A 114 -2.17 -2.66 -3.63
C MET A 114 -0.66 -2.65 -3.34
N ALA A 115 -0.07 -3.82 -3.09
CA ALA A 115 1.37 -3.94 -2.89
C ALA A 115 2.13 -3.57 -4.17
N LEU A 116 1.76 -4.17 -5.30
CA LEU A 116 2.36 -3.88 -6.61
C LEU A 116 2.23 -2.38 -6.95
N TRP A 117 1.02 -1.84 -6.82
CA TRP A 117 0.71 -0.46 -7.10
C TRP A 117 1.44 0.51 -6.16
N GLY A 118 1.50 0.20 -4.86
CA GLY A 118 2.23 0.98 -3.86
C GLY A 118 3.73 1.04 -4.13
N PHE A 119 4.34 -0.04 -4.60
CA PHE A 119 5.75 -0.02 -5.06
C PHE A 119 5.92 0.79 -6.35
N ALA A 120 5.02 0.62 -7.33
CA ALA A 120 5.08 1.38 -8.58
C ALA A 120 5.00 2.90 -8.32
N THR A 121 4.06 3.34 -7.47
CA THR A 121 3.92 4.76 -7.11
C THR A 121 5.08 5.27 -6.24
N ALA A 122 5.70 4.43 -5.40
CA ALA A 122 6.93 4.79 -4.70
C ALA A 122 8.09 5.02 -5.68
N LEU A 123 8.26 4.12 -6.66
CA LEU A 123 9.31 4.19 -7.67
C LEU A 123 9.11 5.34 -8.67
N SER A 124 7.89 5.85 -8.83
CA SER A 124 7.63 7.00 -9.71
C SER A 124 8.47 8.24 -9.37
N ARG A 125 8.99 8.33 -8.13
CA ARG A 125 9.93 9.39 -7.74
C ARG A 125 11.26 9.29 -8.49
N VAL A 126 11.78 8.07 -8.59
CA VAL A 126 13.02 7.82 -9.35
C VAL A 126 12.77 7.95 -10.84
N SER A 127 11.62 7.48 -11.33
CA SER A 127 11.28 7.60 -12.75
C SER A 127 11.16 9.06 -13.20
N ALA A 128 10.48 9.91 -12.42
CA ALA A 128 10.25 11.29 -12.79
C ALA A 128 11.47 12.20 -12.55
N MET A 129 12.20 12.00 -11.44
CA MET A 129 13.23 12.93 -10.97
C MET A 129 14.66 12.41 -11.11
N GLY A 130 14.85 11.15 -11.51
CA GLY A 130 16.15 10.51 -11.66
C GLY A 130 16.66 9.82 -10.40
N GLY A 131 17.82 9.14 -10.55
CA GLY A 131 18.40 8.27 -9.52
C GLY A 131 18.67 8.93 -8.18
N ASP A 132 19.02 10.22 -8.17
CA ASP A 132 19.30 10.98 -6.94
C ASP A 132 18.07 11.09 -6.02
N SER A 133 16.88 10.81 -6.54
CA SER A 133 15.61 10.80 -5.79
C SER A 133 15.28 9.47 -5.12
N TRP A 134 16.20 8.49 -5.13
CA TRP A 134 16.01 7.17 -4.54
C TRP A 134 15.54 7.22 -3.07
N HIS A 135 16.03 8.18 -2.30
CA HIS A 135 15.64 8.37 -0.90
C HIS A 135 14.16 8.71 -0.75
N GLN A 136 13.55 9.40 -1.72
CA GLN A 136 12.12 9.70 -1.72
C GLN A 136 11.29 8.45 -2.04
N ALA A 137 11.77 7.59 -2.93
CA ALA A 137 11.16 6.29 -3.19
C ALA A 137 11.27 5.39 -1.96
N ALA A 138 12.47 5.27 -1.37
CA ALA A 138 12.71 4.47 -0.17
C ALA A 138 11.77 4.87 0.98
N ALA A 139 11.58 6.17 1.22
CA ALA A 139 10.67 6.68 2.24
C ALA A 139 9.20 6.29 2.00
N ARG A 140 8.84 5.84 0.79
CA ARG A 140 7.48 5.44 0.41
C ARG A 140 7.32 3.93 0.20
N MET A 141 8.37 3.14 0.36
CA MET A 141 8.30 1.68 0.22
C MET A 141 7.27 1.03 1.14
N ALA A 142 6.97 1.65 2.29
CA ALA A 142 5.91 1.18 3.19
C ALA A 142 4.52 1.14 2.51
N ASN A 143 4.28 1.97 1.47
CA ASN A 143 3.01 1.97 0.72
C ASN A 143 2.75 0.64 0.00
N GLY A 144 3.82 -0.04 -0.44
CA GLY A 144 3.74 -1.39 -1.01
C GLY A 144 4.00 -2.49 0.02
N ALA A 145 4.93 -2.29 0.96
CA ALA A 145 5.34 -3.30 1.91
C ALA A 145 4.23 -3.68 2.91
N VAL A 146 3.40 -2.71 3.34
CA VAL A 146 2.27 -2.98 4.25
C VAL A 146 1.18 -3.82 3.59
N PRO A 147 0.68 -3.49 2.40
CA PRO A 147 -0.23 -4.39 1.67
C PRO A 147 0.39 -5.76 1.37
N LEU A 148 1.69 -5.85 1.07
CA LEU A 148 2.39 -7.12 0.88
C LEU A 148 2.36 -7.97 2.16
N ALA A 149 2.60 -7.37 3.32
CA ALA A 149 2.53 -8.06 4.60
C ALA A 149 1.11 -8.61 4.86
N LEU A 150 0.06 -7.86 4.53
CA LEU A 150 -1.32 -8.32 4.60
C LEU A 150 -1.58 -9.49 3.64
N TYR A 151 -1.12 -9.39 2.39
CA TYR A 151 -1.22 -10.46 1.40
C TYR A 151 -0.61 -11.76 1.92
N LEU A 152 0.61 -11.68 2.47
CA LEU A 152 1.34 -12.85 3.00
C LEU A 152 0.66 -13.42 4.25
N ALA A 153 0.18 -12.58 5.17
CA ALA A 153 -0.55 -13.01 6.35
C ALA A 153 -1.83 -13.80 5.97
N TRP A 154 -2.58 -13.33 4.98
CA TRP A 154 -3.78 -14.02 4.52
C TRP A 154 -3.47 -15.24 3.64
N TRP A 155 -2.33 -15.29 2.98
CA TRP A 155 -1.86 -16.47 2.26
C TRP A 155 -1.59 -17.65 3.19
N GLN A 156 -0.94 -17.41 4.32
CA GLN A 156 -0.58 -18.46 5.28
C GLN A 156 -1.81 -19.14 5.88
N VAL A 157 -2.87 -18.36 6.15
CA VAL A 157 -4.13 -18.89 6.70
C VAL A 157 -4.81 -19.88 5.74
N VAL A 158 -4.78 -19.61 4.44
CA VAL A 158 -5.38 -20.50 3.43
C VAL A 158 -4.61 -21.82 3.31
N ARG A 159 -3.31 -21.84 3.64
CA ARG A 159 -2.45 -23.03 3.49
C ARG A 159 -2.34 -23.87 4.76
N SER A 160 -2.75 -23.37 5.91
CA SER A 160 -2.78 -24.18 7.13
C SER A 160 -3.94 -25.18 7.00
N PRO A 161 -3.68 -26.51 6.79
CA PRO A 161 -4.76 -27.48 6.81
C PRO A 161 -5.35 -27.44 8.22
N ALA A 162 -6.69 -27.34 8.30
CA ALA A 162 -7.38 -27.59 9.56
C ALA A 162 -6.84 -28.91 10.10
N SER A 163 -6.23 -28.88 11.30
CA SER A 163 -5.80 -30.12 11.94
C SER A 163 -7.01 -31.03 11.95
N LYS A 164 -6.95 -32.11 11.18
CA LYS A 164 -7.93 -33.19 11.25
C LYS A 164 -7.88 -33.64 12.71
N THR A 165 -8.82 -33.18 13.51
CA THR A 165 -9.15 -33.83 14.76
C THR A 165 -9.58 -35.23 14.39
N SER A 166 -8.63 -36.17 14.51
CA SER A 166 -8.95 -37.59 14.51
C SER A 166 -9.85 -37.88 15.70
N PRO A 167 -10.93 -38.67 15.50
CA PRO A 167 -11.80 -39.08 16.58
C PRO A 167 -11.09 -39.93 17.63
#